data_952460d8beec8f756f79cd707a4e5f24
#
_entry.id   952460d8beec8f756f79cd707a4e5f24
#
_cell.length_a   1.000
_cell.length_b   1.000
_cell.length_c   1.000
_cell.angle_alpha   90.00
_cell.angle_beta   90.00
_cell.angle_gamma   90.00
#
_symmetry.space_group_name_H-M   'P 1'
#
loop_
_entity.id
_entity.type
_entity.pdbx_description
1 polymer ?
#
loop_
_entity_poly.entity_id
_entity_poly.type
_entity_poly.pdbx_seq_one_letter_code
_entity_poly.pdbx_strand_id
1 'polypeptide(L)'
;MNDYTVKALSLQVGENECERRFVWYQPARFESAQVQYALLSEYERDGGFTADNSLIAIGKVSDIYKNVQYLSCKVRVSSLLPGEAYVYRVGCGSYYDSEIYTFKTLADARERQSFFLIGDIHLNVYRRCPERDTTYINRRWEYLLSRATHFDDGGEPSYLLSVGDNIAVCNLSDFAYPEKNTPVGVIEYAESETEEFLAPREMKEVAFASVLGNNDSQLQNDGADLGLSSVMGYHYDLPNDDGYSGHFLDNSSGNFYFSSGELLVVGITAPCDIAPNNERSCSFEVNRAFIEKAVASHPDAKWRILLNHVPVYSYVSYYGEECERFRDNYSGLADGFGFDVFFSGHQHAFSRTHAMKGSTAVGAEKTVCELDENGYKVETLTKPMGVIHYNIPSAHDHAFYSRPYPDAPEKLFGAYGITYDAFEGMKVKYPDEAEKFDGVLYSSPMYTYISMGDGEMKIMTVRSDKNIPVDTLIIKK
;
A
#
# COMPACT_ATOMS: atom_id res chain seq x y z
N MET A 1 20.33 -17.54 27.96
CA MET A 1 20.01 -16.41 27.08
C MET A 1 18.80 -16.80 26.27
N ASN A 2 17.84 -15.92 26.16
CA ASN A 2 16.65 -16.15 25.33
C ASN A 2 17.09 -16.03 23.85
N ASP A 3 17.19 -17.16 23.17
CA ASP A 3 17.65 -17.28 21.78
C ASP A 3 16.50 -17.08 20.77
N TYR A 4 15.34 -16.59 21.23
CA TYR A 4 14.20 -16.29 20.40
C TYR A 4 14.43 -14.94 19.72
N THR A 5 14.49 -14.96 18.41
CA THR A 5 14.69 -13.76 17.59
C THR A 5 13.58 -13.69 16.55
N VAL A 6 13.07 -12.49 16.33
CA VAL A 6 12.01 -12.20 15.38
C VAL A 6 12.58 -11.39 14.22
N LYS A 7 12.14 -11.69 13.01
CA LYS A 7 12.45 -10.95 11.79
C LYS A 7 11.19 -10.59 11.04
N ALA A 8 11.25 -9.53 10.27
CA ALA A 8 10.18 -9.10 9.36
C ALA A 8 8.79 -9.07 10.03
N LEU A 9 8.73 -8.65 11.31
CA LEU A 9 7.45 -8.49 12.00
C LEU A 9 6.66 -7.36 11.36
N SER A 10 5.39 -7.63 11.03
CA SER A 10 4.43 -6.65 10.58
C SER A 10 3.08 -6.81 11.29
N LEU A 11 2.46 -5.68 11.58
CA LEU A 11 1.06 -5.58 11.97
C LEU A 11 0.24 -5.35 10.71
N GLN A 12 -0.77 -6.19 10.46
CA GLN A 12 -1.58 -6.09 9.24
C GLN A 12 -3.04 -5.85 9.57
N VAL A 13 -3.77 -5.29 8.60
CA VAL A 13 -5.21 -5.05 8.74
C VAL A 13 -5.96 -6.37 8.93
N GLY A 14 -7.03 -6.34 9.68
CA GLY A 14 -7.99 -7.43 9.78
C GLY A 14 -9.17 -7.24 8.84
N GLU A 15 -10.18 -8.11 8.94
CA GLU A 15 -11.41 -8.02 8.13
C GLU A 15 -12.22 -6.75 8.45
N ASN A 16 -12.03 -6.23 9.65
CA ASN A 16 -12.68 -5.03 10.17
C ASN A 16 -11.82 -4.37 11.26
N GLU A 17 -12.33 -3.30 11.85
CA GLU A 17 -11.65 -2.54 12.89
C GLU A 17 -11.33 -3.33 14.16
N CYS A 18 -12.07 -4.40 14.44
CA CYS A 18 -11.91 -5.24 15.64
C CYS A 18 -10.95 -6.43 15.44
N GLU A 19 -10.29 -6.52 14.31
CA GLU A 19 -9.32 -7.57 14.00
C GLU A 19 -7.97 -6.98 13.61
N ARG A 20 -6.89 -7.64 14.03
CA ARG A 20 -5.53 -7.38 13.57
C ARG A 20 -4.82 -8.68 13.27
N ARG A 21 -3.90 -8.66 12.33
CA ARG A 21 -3.10 -9.79 11.91
C ARG A 21 -1.63 -9.49 12.11
N PHE A 22 -0.90 -10.49 12.58
CA PHE A 22 0.51 -10.39 12.93
C PHE A 22 1.28 -11.42 12.13
N VAL A 23 2.28 -10.99 11.39
CA VAL A 23 3.12 -11.87 10.59
C VAL A 23 4.58 -11.62 10.93
N TRP A 24 5.36 -12.68 11.14
CA TRP A 24 6.78 -12.58 11.41
C TRP A 24 7.51 -13.86 11.06
N TYR A 25 8.83 -13.79 11.00
CA TYR A 25 9.71 -14.93 10.91
C TYR A 25 10.31 -15.26 12.26
N GLN A 26 10.36 -16.55 12.60
CA GLN A 26 11.04 -17.07 13.78
C GLN A 26 11.97 -18.24 13.42
N PRO A 27 13.01 -18.53 14.22
CA PRO A 27 13.89 -19.67 13.96
C PRO A 27 13.12 -20.99 13.93
N ALA A 28 13.45 -21.87 12.98
CA ALA A 28 12.73 -23.12 12.70
C ALA A 28 12.62 -24.11 13.88
N ARG A 29 13.41 -23.93 14.92
CA ARG A 29 13.29 -24.72 16.16
C ARG A 29 12.08 -24.40 17.03
N PHE A 30 11.38 -23.29 16.75
CA PHE A 30 10.18 -22.87 17.45
C PHE A 30 8.97 -23.19 16.58
N GLU A 31 8.16 -24.16 17.00
CA GLU A 31 7.12 -24.77 16.16
C GLU A 31 5.69 -24.25 16.45
N SER A 32 5.55 -23.25 17.32
CA SER A 32 4.26 -22.61 17.61
C SER A 32 4.39 -21.09 17.51
N ALA A 33 3.29 -20.43 17.17
CA ALA A 33 3.23 -18.98 17.07
C ALA A 33 2.13 -18.42 17.98
N GLN A 34 2.44 -17.35 18.69
CA GLN A 34 1.47 -16.68 19.55
C GLN A 34 1.75 -15.19 19.66
N VAL A 35 0.68 -14.44 19.89
CA VAL A 35 0.71 -13.03 20.27
C VAL A 35 0.13 -12.91 21.67
N GLN A 36 0.90 -12.34 22.58
CA GLN A 36 0.40 -11.88 23.87
C GLN A 36 0.05 -10.39 23.75
N TYR A 37 -1.15 -10.01 24.16
CA TYR A 37 -1.63 -8.65 24.05
C TYR A 37 -2.49 -8.27 25.24
N ALA A 38 -2.58 -6.97 25.52
CA ALA A 38 -3.37 -6.39 26.60
C ALA A 38 -3.86 -4.98 26.21
N LEU A 39 -4.86 -4.46 26.87
CA LEU A 39 -5.13 -3.03 26.84
C LEU A 39 -3.91 -2.28 27.39
N LEU A 40 -3.49 -1.21 26.68
CA LEU A 40 -2.33 -0.43 27.10
C LEU A 40 -2.53 0.16 28.51
N SER A 41 -3.74 0.63 28.81
CA SER A 41 -4.12 1.18 30.13
C SER A 41 -3.97 0.16 31.27
N GLU A 42 -4.29 -1.11 31.00
CA GLU A 42 -4.15 -2.19 31.99
C GLU A 42 -2.70 -2.61 32.16
N TYR A 43 -1.96 -2.71 31.04
CA TYR A 43 -0.53 -3.01 31.05
C TYR A 43 0.27 -1.96 31.86
N GLU A 44 -0.03 -0.69 31.69
CA GLU A 44 0.62 0.41 32.40
C GLU A 44 0.25 0.40 33.90
N ARG A 45 -1.04 0.19 34.22
CA ARG A 45 -1.51 0.10 35.59
C ARG A 45 -0.81 -1.01 36.38
N ASP A 46 -0.62 -2.17 35.75
CA ASP A 46 -0.12 -3.39 36.40
C ASP A 46 1.41 -3.54 36.26
N GLY A 47 2.05 -2.64 35.53
CA GLY A 47 3.51 -2.60 35.32
C GLY A 47 4.04 -3.69 34.41
N GLY A 48 3.20 -4.25 33.52
CA GLY A 48 3.57 -5.28 32.56
C GLY A 48 2.44 -6.25 32.23
N PHE A 49 2.76 -7.26 31.44
CA PHE A 49 1.86 -8.39 31.19
C PHE A 49 1.70 -9.25 32.41
N THR A 50 0.46 -9.46 32.83
CA THR A 50 0.06 -10.36 33.92
C THR A 50 -0.92 -11.41 33.41
N ALA A 51 -1.22 -12.42 34.21
CA ALA A 51 -2.25 -13.41 33.84
C ALA A 51 -3.67 -12.81 33.80
N ASP A 52 -3.88 -11.72 34.54
CA ASP A 52 -5.20 -11.10 34.67
C ASP A 52 -5.47 -10.03 33.59
N ASN A 53 -4.43 -9.40 33.05
CA ASN A 53 -4.56 -8.31 32.08
C ASN A 53 -4.22 -8.69 30.64
N SER A 54 -3.70 -9.89 30.38
CA SER A 54 -3.27 -10.25 29.04
C SER A 54 -3.94 -11.49 28.49
N LEU A 55 -4.17 -11.46 27.19
CA LEU A 55 -4.69 -12.57 26.39
C LEU A 55 -3.58 -13.12 25.48
N ILE A 56 -3.74 -14.37 25.10
CA ILE A 56 -2.81 -15.03 24.16
C ILE A 56 -3.64 -15.54 22.96
N ALA A 57 -3.31 -15.04 21.78
CA ALA A 57 -3.79 -15.59 20.53
C ALA A 57 -2.76 -16.55 19.95
N ILE A 58 -3.20 -17.71 19.47
CA ILE A 58 -2.37 -18.74 18.86
C ILE A 58 -2.65 -18.76 17.36
N GLY A 59 -1.61 -18.90 16.55
CA GLY A 59 -1.73 -18.91 15.12
C GLY A 59 -1.04 -20.09 14.45
N LYS A 60 -0.81 -19.90 13.15
CA LYS A 60 -0.22 -20.92 12.28
C LYS A 60 1.28 -20.67 12.13
N VAL A 61 1.99 -21.73 11.88
CA VAL A 61 3.40 -21.75 11.50
C VAL A 61 3.52 -22.48 10.19
N SER A 62 4.22 -21.93 9.22
CA SER A 62 4.47 -22.56 7.93
C SER A 62 5.50 -23.69 8.06
N ASP A 63 5.63 -24.49 7.00
CA ASP A 63 6.84 -25.31 6.81
C ASP A 63 8.06 -24.40 6.56
N ILE A 64 9.27 -24.98 6.73
CA ILE A 64 10.51 -24.27 6.43
C ILE A 64 10.52 -23.84 4.97
N TYR A 65 10.60 -22.52 4.75
CA TYR A 65 10.73 -21.99 3.42
C TYR A 65 12.09 -22.32 2.81
N LYS A 66 12.11 -22.63 1.51
CA LYS A 66 13.31 -23.05 0.77
C LYS A 66 14.49 -22.12 1.06
N ASN A 67 15.58 -22.66 1.60
CA ASN A 67 16.85 -21.98 1.92
C ASN A 67 16.79 -20.91 3.03
N VAL A 68 15.64 -20.66 3.61
CA VAL A 68 15.48 -19.79 4.77
C VAL A 68 15.34 -20.66 6.01
N GLN A 69 16.17 -20.47 7.01
CA GLN A 69 16.11 -21.24 8.27
C GLN A 69 15.06 -20.69 9.25
N TYR A 70 13.96 -20.15 8.70
CA TYR A 70 12.91 -19.50 9.43
C TYR A 70 11.54 -20.07 9.02
N LEU A 71 10.62 -20.00 9.97
CA LEU A 71 9.21 -20.30 9.77
C LEU A 71 8.43 -19.00 9.73
N SER A 72 7.53 -18.85 8.79
CA SER A 72 6.55 -17.77 8.80
C SER A 72 5.45 -18.08 9.81
N CYS A 73 5.18 -17.12 10.66
CA CYS A 73 4.16 -17.18 11.69
C CYS A 73 3.05 -16.19 11.37
N LYS A 74 1.80 -16.66 11.45
CA LYS A 74 0.61 -15.85 11.18
C LYS A 74 -0.38 -16.02 12.32
N VAL A 75 -0.65 -14.93 13.03
CA VAL A 75 -1.60 -14.91 14.17
C VAL A 75 -2.66 -13.85 13.95
N ARG A 76 -3.92 -14.24 14.14
CA ARG A 76 -5.07 -13.33 14.08
C ARG A 76 -5.57 -13.06 15.48
N VAL A 77 -5.80 -11.80 15.78
CA VAL A 77 -6.43 -11.32 17.01
C VAL A 77 -7.73 -10.65 16.63
N SER A 78 -8.84 -11.22 17.04
CA SER A 78 -10.19 -10.73 16.78
C SER A 78 -10.89 -10.30 18.06
N SER A 79 -12.05 -9.67 17.94
CA SER A 79 -12.83 -9.16 19.06
C SER A 79 -12.12 -8.09 19.89
N LEU A 80 -11.24 -7.32 19.26
CA LEU A 80 -10.64 -6.14 19.85
C LEU A 80 -11.72 -5.09 20.14
N LEU A 81 -11.56 -4.34 21.21
CA LEU A 81 -12.47 -3.25 21.55
C LEU A 81 -12.20 -2.05 20.63
N PRO A 82 -13.24 -1.40 20.10
CA PRO A 82 -13.07 -0.19 19.30
C PRO A 82 -12.49 0.97 20.10
N GLY A 83 -11.64 1.77 19.47
CA GLY A 83 -11.05 2.99 20.04
C GLY A 83 -9.99 2.78 21.10
N GLU A 84 -9.60 1.55 21.35
CA GLU A 84 -8.66 1.22 22.41
C GLU A 84 -7.22 1.08 21.90
N ALA A 85 -6.28 1.47 22.74
CA ALA A 85 -4.86 1.22 22.53
C ALA A 85 -4.49 -0.13 23.16
N TYR A 86 -3.74 -0.92 22.41
CA TYR A 86 -3.23 -2.21 22.81
C TYR A 86 -1.72 -2.22 22.83
N VAL A 87 -1.17 -3.03 23.73
CA VAL A 87 0.23 -3.41 23.75
C VAL A 87 0.36 -4.87 23.40
N TYR A 88 1.40 -5.24 22.67
CA TYR A 88 1.62 -6.65 22.28
C TYR A 88 3.10 -7.02 22.17
N ARG A 89 3.33 -8.32 22.21
CA ARG A 89 4.59 -8.97 21.83
C ARG A 89 4.30 -10.32 21.16
N VAL A 90 5.23 -10.77 20.33
CA VAL A 90 5.12 -12.06 19.64
C VAL A 90 6.01 -13.11 20.28
N GLY A 91 5.66 -14.37 20.12
CA GLY A 91 6.41 -15.44 20.80
C GLY A 91 6.03 -16.86 20.40
N CYS A 92 6.66 -17.81 21.11
CA CYS A 92 6.45 -19.25 21.02
C CYS A 92 6.48 -19.87 22.42
N GLY A 93 5.34 -20.32 22.92
CA GLY A 93 5.22 -20.89 24.26
C GLY A 93 5.67 -19.92 25.36
N SER A 94 6.73 -20.25 26.10
CA SER A 94 7.30 -19.38 27.14
C SER A 94 8.33 -18.37 26.61
N TYR A 95 8.65 -18.42 25.32
CA TYR A 95 9.64 -17.56 24.71
C TYR A 95 8.93 -16.39 24.01
N TYR A 96 9.37 -15.18 24.30
CA TYR A 96 8.84 -13.97 23.68
C TYR A 96 9.98 -13.11 23.13
N ASP A 97 9.67 -12.34 22.11
CA ASP A 97 10.51 -11.24 21.68
C ASP A 97 10.73 -10.27 22.85
N SER A 98 11.91 -9.67 22.91
CA SER A 98 12.23 -8.64 23.90
C SER A 98 11.51 -7.34 23.66
N GLU A 99 11.17 -7.06 22.39
CA GLU A 99 10.49 -5.85 21.98
C GLU A 99 8.98 -5.92 22.24
N ILE A 100 8.43 -4.76 22.59
CA ILE A 100 7.01 -4.57 22.86
C ILE A 100 6.55 -3.42 21.98
N TYR A 101 5.40 -3.62 21.33
CA TYR A 101 4.80 -2.67 20.40
C TYR A 101 3.40 -2.29 20.83
N THR A 102 2.91 -1.18 20.30
CA THR A 102 1.54 -0.71 20.55
C THR A 102 0.80 -0.53 19.22
N PHE A 103 -0.52 -0.65 19.27
CA PHE A 103 -1.38 -0.26 18.17
C PHE A 103 -2.72 0.25 18.70
N LYS A 104 -3.46 0.95 17.86
CA LYS A 104 -4.79 1.46 18.20
C LYS A 104 -5.83 0.91 17.23
N THR A 105 -7.03 0.64 17.75
CA THR A 105 -8.22 0.33 16.94
C THR A 105 -9.01 1.62 16.68
N LEU A 106 -9.83 1.63 15.61
CA LEU A 106 -10.75 2.74 15.37
C LEU A 106 -11.82 2.83 16.45
N ALA A 107 -12.14 4.05 16.88
CA ALA A 107 -13.07 4.28 17.97
C ALA A 107 -14.51 3.92 17.62
N ASP A 108 -15.11 4.55 16.63
CA ASP A 108 -16.44 4.28 16.12
C ASP A 108 -16.45 4.40 14.59
N ALA A 109 -17.28 3.59 13.96
CA ALA A 109 -17.55 3.64 12.53
C ALA A 109 -17.99 5.03 12.00
N ARG A 110 -18.46 5.90 12.88
CA ARG A 110 -18.92 7.26 12.56
C ARG A 110 -17.91 8.34 12.89
N GLU A 111 -16.84 8.00 13.60
CA GLU A 111 -15.78 8.96 13.88
C GLU A 111 -14.90 9.18 12.65
N ARG A 112 -14.24 10.32 12.65
CA ARG A 112 -13.27 10.65 11.61
C ARG A 112 -12.13 9.65 11.64
N GLN A 113 -11.91 8.95 10.54
CA GLN A 113 -10.79 8.06 10.36
C GLN A 113 -9.79 8.64 9.37
N SER A 114 -8.54 8.30 9.53
CA SER A 114 -7.48 8.67 8.61
C SER A 114 -6.55 7.49 8.34
N PHE A 115 -5.95 7.49 7.16
CA PHE A 115 -4.97 6.52 6.73
C PHE A 115 -4.09 7.13 5.64
N PHE A 116 -3.02 6.46 5.29
CA PHE A 116 -2.19 6.94 4.19
C PHE A 116 -1.86 5.82 3.20
N LEU A 117 -1.63 6.23 1.96
CA LEU A 117 -1.22 5.36 0.86
C LEU A 117 0.21 5.66 0.44
N ILE A 118 0.91 4.61 0.09
CA ILE A 118 2.23 4.63 -0.50
C ILE A 118 2.27 3.71 -1.71
N GLY A 119 3.29 3.85 -2.54
CA GLY A 119 3.56 2.92 -3.64
C GLY A 119 4.95 3.15 -4.19
N ASP A 120 5.42 2.20 -5.00
CA ASP A 120 6.64 2.32 -5.75
C ASP A 120 7.84 2.73 -4.89
N ILE A 121 7.98 2.07 -3.74
CA ILE A 121 9.04 2.34 -2.79
C ILE A 121 10.36 1.84 -3.36
N HIS A 122 10.33 0.66 -4.02
CA HIS A 122 11.50 0.04 -4.63
C HIS A 122 12.70 0.05 -3.70
N LEU A 123 12.50 -0.42 -2.50
CA LEU A 123 13.55 -0.42 -1.49
C LEU A 123 14.80 -1.08 -2.07
N ASN A 124 15.96 -0.49 -1.87
CA ASN A 124 17.24 -0.95 -2.41
C ASN A 124 17.41 -0.93 -3.94
N VAL A 125 16.52 -0.31 -4.67
CA VAL A 125 16.70 -0.13 -6.14
C VAL A 125 18.12 0.36 -6.51
N TYR A 126 18.77 1.08 -5.62
CA TYR A 126 20.14 1.59 -5.81
C TYR A 126 21.26 0.58 -5.47
N ARG A 127 20.95 -0.61 -4.94
CA ARG A 127 21.94 -1.70 -4.98
C ARG A 127 22.32 -2.06 -6.42
N ARG A 128 21.53 -1.61 -7.38
CA ARG A 128 21.90 -1.59 -8.80
C ARG A 128 23.11 -0.70 -9.09
N CYS A 129 23.37 0.28 -8.24
CA CYS A 129 24.50 1.19 -8.35
C CYS A 129 25.39 1.00 -7.11
N PRO A 130 26.43 0.17 -7.17
CA PRO A 130 27.33 -0.11 -6.03
C PRO A 130 27.95 1.14 -5.40
N GLU A 131 27.93 2.24 -6.13
CA GLU A 131 28.49 3.53 -5.70
C GLU A 131 27.56 4.32 -4.78
N ARG A 132 26.30 3.90 -4.60
CA ARG A 132 25.32 4.60 -3.78
C ARG A 132 25.12 3.92 -2.45
N ASP A 133 25.14 4.71 -1.40
CA ASP A 133 24.92 4.27 -0.03
C ASP A 133 23.45 3.83 0.19
N THR A 134 23.22 2.52 0.32
CA THR A 134 21.91 1.94 0.58
C THR A 134 21.35 2.36 1.95
N THR A 135 22.22 2.71 2.90
CA THR A 135 21.81 3.22 4.22
C THR A 135 20.97 4.49 4.09
N TYR A 136 21.24 5.30 3.07
CA TYR A 136 20.51 6.53 2.80
C TYR A 136 19.05 6.26 2.38
N ILE A 137 18.81 5.19 1.64
CA ILE A 137 17.48 4.81 1.15
C ILE A 137 16.60 4.33 2.29
N ASN A 138 17.15 3.46 3.12
CA ASN A 138 16.44 2.91 4.28
C ASN A 138 16.08 4.04 5.25
N ARG A 139 16.98 4.97 5.51
CA ARG A 139 16.70 6.17 6.31
C ARG A 139 15.61 7.05 5.72
N ARG A 140 15.52 7.13 4.39
CA ARG A 140 14.43 7.88 3.73
C ARG A 140 13.08 7.19 3.87
N TRP A 141 13.06 5.87 3.80
CA TRP A 141 11.85 5.09 4.05
C TRP A 141 11.37 5.29 5.49
N GLU A 142 12.24 5.09 6.47
CA GLU A 142 11.94 5.38 7.86
C GLU A 142 11.48 6.83 8.08
N TYR A 143 12.15 7.79 7.47
CA TYR A 143 11.78 9.19 7.54
C TYR A 143 10.40 9.47 6.94
N LEU A 144 10.09 8.90 5.78
CA LEU A 144 8.77 9.05 5.15
C LEU A 144 7.67 8.48 6.04
N LEU A 145 7.86 7.28 6.57
CA LEU A 145 6.89 6.65 7.49
C LEU A 145 6.68 7.50 8.74
N SER A 146 7.75 7.94 9.36
CA SER A 146 7.67 8.83 10.52
C SER A 146 6.92 10.12 10.21
N ARG A 147 7.10 10.71 9.03
CA ARG A 147 6.35 11.90 8.60
C ARG A 147 4.88 11.61 8.34
N ALA A 148 4.59 10.50 7.68
CA ALA A 148 3.22 10.11 7.35
C ALA A 148 2.40 9.73 8.59
N THR A 149 3.00 9.03 9.54
CA THR A 149 2.34 8.62 10.78
C THR A 149 2.11 9.77 11.76
N HIS A 150 2.87 10.84 11.64
CA HIS A 150 2.73 12.05 12.47
C HIS A 150 2.19 13.25 11.67
N PHE A 151 1.51 12.99 10.56
CA PHE A 151 0.88 14.04 9.78
C PHE A 151 -0.37 14.57 10.49
N ASP A 152 -0.30 15.83 10.95
CA ASP A 152 -1.33 16.43 11.78
C ASP A 152 -2.41 17.14 10.93
N ASP A 153 -3.27 16.35 10.29
CA ASP A 153 -4.50 16.84 9.64
C ASP A 153 -5.77 16.30 10.32
N GLY A 154 -5.70 16.09 11.61
CA GLY A 154 -6.87 15.75 12.42
C GLY A 154 -6.96 14.31 12.89
N GLY A 155 -5.86 13.61 13.03
CA GLY A 155 -5.81 12.32 13.70
C GLY A 155 -4.65 11.44 13.31
N GLU A 156 -4.27 10.53 14.20
CA GLU A 156 -3.29 9.49 13.91
C GLU A 156 -3.83 8.54 12.84
N PRO A 157 -3.05 8.18 11.81
CA PRO A 157 -3.52 7.27 10.79
C PRO A 157 -3.74 5.86 11.36
N SER A 158 -4.88 5.28 11.02
CA SER A 158 -5.31 3.98 11.53
C SER A 158 -4.65 2.82 10.82
N TYR A 159 -4.24 3.01 9.57
CA TYR A 159 -3.57 2.01 8.76
C TYR A 159 -2.78 2.63 7.60
N LEU A 160 -1.90 1.82 7.05
CA LEU A 160 -1.09 2.09 5.87
C LEU A 160 -1.53 1.16 4.74
N LEU A 161 -1.81 1.72 3.57
CA LEU A 161 -2.08 0.95 2.37
C LEU A 161 -0.94 1.15 1.36
N SER A 162 -0.53 0.08 0.69
CA SER A 162 0.41 0.18 -0.42
C SER A 162 -0.25 -0.28 -1.72
N VAL A 163 0.02 0.45 -2.79
CA VAL A 163 -0.36 0.06 -4.15
C VAL A 163 0.71 -0.78 -4.85
N GLY A 164 1.64 -1.37 -4.10
CA GLY A 164 2.63 -2.31 -4.62
C GLY A 164 3.98 -1.68 -4.98
N ASP A 165 4.85 -2.54 -5.51
CA ASP A 165 6.26 -2.24 -5.78
C ASP A 165 7.02 -1.78 -4.53
N ASN A 166 6.81 -2.54 -3.43
CA ASN A 166 7.48 -2.28 -2.17
C ASN A 166 8.97 -2.64 -2.23
N ILE A 167 9.30 -3.68 -2.99
CA ILE A 167 10.66 -4.15 -3.25
C ILE A 167 11.05 -3.94 -4.72
N ALA A 168 12.31 -4.15 -5.08
CA ALA A 168 12.85 -3.79 -6.38
C ALA A 168 13.44 -4.97 -7.17
N VAL A 169 13.00 -6.19 -6.96
CA VAL A 169 13.63 -7.44 -7.47
C VAL A 169 13.31 -7.75 -8.94
N CYS A 170 12.89 -6.82 -9.74
CA CYS A 170 12.35 -7.15 -11.07
C CYS A 170 13.35 -7.68 -12.10
N ASN A 171 14.64 -7.47 -12.00
CA ASN A 171 15.62 -7.93 -12.99
C ASN A 171 17.03 -7.96 -12.43
N LEU A 172 17.44 -9.07 -11.83
CA LEU A 172 18.82 -9.22 -11.37
C LEU A 172 19.86 -9.25 -12.51
N SER A 173 19.45 -9.55 -13.76
CA SER A 173 20.36 -9.53 -14.92
C SER A 173 20.85 -8.14 -15.27
N ASP A 174 20.08 -7.11 -14.95
CA ASP A 174 20.44 -5.71 -15.20
C ASP A 174 21.29 -5.12 -14.06
N PHE A 175 21.63 -5.94 -13.08
CA PHE A 175 22.31 -5.53 -11.87
C PHE A 175 23.81 -5.80 -11.86
N ALA A 176 24.48 -5.15 -10.94
CA ALA A 176 25.90 -5.36 -10.64
C ALA A 176 26.25 -6.78 -10.12
N TYR A 177 25.27 -7.67 -10.04
CA TYR A 177 25.43 -9.02 -9.48
C TYR A 177 24.82 -10.10 -10.40
N PRO A 178 25.28 -10.23 -11.66
CA PRO A 178 24.77 -11.24 -12.58
C PRO A 178 24.95 -12.67 -12.05
N GLU A 179 25.92 -12.92 -11.17
CA GLU A 179 26.13 -14.21 -10.53
C GLU A 179 25.03 -14.59 -9.52
N LYS A 180 24.23 -13.63 -9.04
CA LYS A 180 23.09 -13.86 -8.18
C LYS A 180 21.78 -14.04 -8.91
N ASN A 181 21.80 -13.94 -10.24
CA ASN A 181 20.61 -14.16 -11.08
C ASN A 181 20.29 -15.65 -11.20
N THR A 182 20.04 -16.26 -10.06
CA THR A 182 19.59 -17.65 -9.91
C THR A 182 18.29 -17.64 -9.10
N PRO A 183 17.39 -18.63 -9.26
CA PRO A 183 16.14 -18.68 -8.47
C PRO A 183 16.36 -18.53 -6.97
N VAL A 184 17.45 -19.10 -6.44
CA VAL A 184 17.81 -18.98 -5.02
C VAL A 184 18.27 -17.56 -4.68
N GLY A 185 19.14 -16.98 -5.49
CA GLY A 185 19.68 -15.65 -5.26
C GLY A 185 18.61 -14.55 -5.35
N VAL A 186 17.62 -14.72 -6.22
CA VAL A 186 16.48 -13.80 -6.35
C VAL A 186 15.61 -13.86 -5.08
N ILE A 187 15.34 -15.06 -4.58
CA ILE A 187 14.56 -15.23 -3.35
C ILE A 187 15.29 -14.64 -2.14
N GLU A 188 16.58 -14.94 -1.99
CA GLU A 188 17.39 -14.37 -0.89
C GLU A 188 17.41 -12.84 -0.93
N TYR A 189 17.45 -12.29 -2.14
CA TYR A 189 17.42 -10.85 -2.33
C TYR A 189 16.06 -10.24 -1.98
N ALA A 190 14.96 -10.84 -2.47
CA ALA A 190 13.60 -10.43 -2.14
C ALA A 190 13.31 -10.50 -0.64
N GLU A 191 13.79 -11.55 0.04
CA GLU A 191 13.69 -11.68 1.50
C GLU A 191 14.44 -10.56 2.21
N SER A 192 15.67 -10.26 1.78
CA SER A 192 16.46 -9.17 2.37
C SER A 192 15.78 -7.80 2.19
N GLU A 193 15.22 -7.53 1.02
CA GLU A 193 14.50 -6.28 0.78
C GLU A 193 13.19 -6.20 1.57
N THR A 194 12.48 -7.30 1.69
CA THR A 194 11.26 -7.36 2.48
C THR A 194 11.56 -7.18 3.98
N GLU A 195 12.64 -7.79 4.50
CA GLU A 195 13.08 -7.55 5.88
C GLU A 195 13.37 -6.06 6.12
N GLU A 196 14.03 -5.39 5.17
CA GLU A 196 14.32 -3.95 5.25
C GLU A 196 13.05 -3.08 5.13
N PHE A 197 12.13 -3.46 4.24
CA PHE A 197 10.83 -2.79 4.10
C PHE A 197 10.02 -2.85 5.39
N LEU A 198 10.02 -4.00 6.05
CA LEU A 198 9.30 -4.22 7.30
C LEU A 198 10.11 -3.80 8.55
N ALA A 199 11.35 -3.31 8.41
CA ALA A 199 12.19 -2.96 9.55
C ALA A 199 11.72 -1.76 10.40
N PRO A 200 11.11 -0.69 9.84
CA PRO A 200 10.66 0.46 10.63
C PRO A 200 9.68 0.07 11.73
N ARG A 201 9.71 0.79 12.86
CA ARG A 201 8.84 0.55 14.00
C ARG A 201 7.36 0.74 13.63
N GLU A 202 7.08 1.68 12.78
CA GLU A 202 5.73 1.99 12.29
C GLU A 202 5.07 0.78 11.63
N MET A 203 5.83 -0.09 10.96
CA MET A 203 5.31 -1.34 10.37
C MET A 203 4.81 -2.36 11.40
N LYS A 204 5.15 -2.17 12.68
CA LYS A 204 4.68 -2.98 13.81
C LYS A 204 3.55 -2.31 14.59
N GLU A 205 3.35 -1.01 14.42
CA GLU A 205 2.41 -0.20 15.20
C GLU A 205 1.23 0.34 14.39
N VAL A 206 1.40 0.48 13.06
CA VAL A 206 0.34 0.87 12.12
C VAL A 206 -0.04 -0.34 11.27
N ALA A 207 -1.33 -0.67 11.25
CA ALA A 207 -1.80 -1.82 10.49
C ALA A 207 -1.61 -1.62 8.98
N PHE A 208 -1.02 -2.61 8.31
CA PHE A 208 -0.57 -2.53 6.92
C PHE A 208 -1.37 -3.47 6.01
N ALA A 209 -1.61 -3.05 4.75
CA ALA A 209 -2.02 -3.93 3.66
C ALA A 209 -1.44 -3.45 2.33
N SER A 210 -1.16 -4.38 1.42
CA SER A 210 -0.58 -4.08 0.11
C SER A 210 -1.18 -4.94 -0.98
N VAL A 211 -1.44 -4.36 -2.14
CA VAL A 211 -1.50 -5.12 -3.39
C VAL A 211 -0.09 -5.44 -3.85
N LEU A 212 0.06 -6.38 -4.76
CA LEU A 212 1.36 -6.68 -5.36
C LEU A 212 1.58 -5.83 -6.62
N GLY A 213 2.77 -5.25 -6.74
CA GLY A 213 3.24 -4.63 -7.95
C GLY A 213 3.99 -5.62 -8.84
N ASN A 214 4.47 -5.13 -9.98
CA ASN A 214 5.23 -5.97 -10.89
C ASN A 214 6.59 -6.39 -10.29
N ASN A 215 7.22 -5.56 -9.49
CA ASN A 215 8.47 -5.92 -8.83
C ASN A 215 8.26 -6.90 -7.66
N ASP A 216 7.10 -6.89 -7.03
CA ASP A 216 6.75 -7.83 -5.96
C ASP A 216 6.38 -9.22 -6.49
N SER A 217 5.97 -9.33 -7.76
CA SER A 217 5.37 -10.53 -8.32
C SER A 217 5.96 -11.02 -9.64
N GLN A 218 6.96 -10.31 -10.20
CA GLN A 218 7.42 -10.54 -11.56
C GLN A 218 8.08 -11.90 -11.77
N LEU A 219 7.79 -12.48 -12.93
CA LEU A 219 8.51 -13.61 -13.48
C LEU A 219 9.73 -13.13 -14.25
N GLN A 220 10.77 -13.97 -14.36
CA GLN A 220 11.86 -13.68 -15.27
C GLN A 220 11.38 -13.65 -16.73
N ASN A 221 12.11 -12.94 -17.60
CA ASN A 221 11.82 -12.81 -19.03
C ASN A 221 11.73 -14.15 -19.80
N ASP A 222 12.28 -15.23 -19.25
CA ASP A 222 12.20 -16.60 -19.80
C ASP A 222 10.95 -17.37 -19.34
N GLY A 223 10.08 -16.73 -18.57
CA GLY A 223 8.87 -17.36 -18.03
C GLY A 223 9.13 -18.29 -16.84
N ALA A 224 10.34 -18.31 -16.29
CA ALA A 224 10.65 -19.07 -15.09
C ALA A 224 9.96 -18.44 -13.88
N ASP A 225 9.26 -19.28 -13.11
CA ASP A 225 8.68 -18.87 -11.83
C ASP A 225 9.81 -18.70 -10.80
N LEU A 226 10.10 -17.48 -10.45
CA LEU A 226 11.07 -17.18 -9.41
C LEU A 226 10.50 -17.34 -8.00
N GLY A 227 9.20 -17.54 -7.89
CA GLY A 227 8.53 -17.69 -6.59
C GLY A 227 8.46 -16.38 -5.77
N LEU A 228 8.57 -15.20 -6.40
CA LEU A 228 8.52 -13.92 -5.69
C LEU A 228 7.18 -13.70 -4.98
N SER A 229 6.09 -14.05 -5.62
CA SER A 229 4.78 -14.01 -4.97
C SER A 229 4.67 -15.00 -3.81
N SER A 230 5.46 -16.09 -3.83
CA SER A 230 5.58 -16.97 -2.66
C SER A 230 6.30 -16.26 -1.49
N VAL A 231 7.32 -15.44 -1.78
CA VAL A 231 7.97 -14.60 -0.75
C VAL A 231 6.92 -13.72 -0.08
N MET A 232 6.12 -13.00 -0.88
CA MET A 232 5.05 -12.15 -0.34
C MET A 232 4.02 -12.96 0.46
N GLY A 233 3.67 -14.16 0.01
CA GLY A 233 2.78 -15.06 0.73
C GLY A 233 3.27 -15.48 2.12
N TYR A 234 4.58 -15.48 2.36
CA TYR A 234 5.15 -15.72 3.69
C TYR A 234 5.13 -14.50 4.61
N HIS A 235 5.11 -13.29 4.02
CA HIS A 235 5.11 -12.02 4.76
C HIS A 235 3.73 -11.39 4.94
N TYR A 236 2.72 -11.83 4.17
CA TYR A 236 1.38 -11.26 4.22
C TYR A 236 0.34 -12.28 4.71
N ASP A 237 -0.61 -11.81 5.52
CA ASP A 237 -1.86 -12.49 5.90
C ASP A 237 -3.02 -11.51 5.64
N LEU A 238 -3.30 -11.26 4.36
CA LEU A 238 -4.28 -10.26 3.97
C LEU A 238 -5.71 -10.76 4.24
N PRO A 239 -6.63 -9.88 4.66
CA PRO A 239 -7.99 -10.27 4.99
C PRO A 239 -8.79 -10.64 3.73
N ASN A 240 -9.60 -11.69 3.87
CA ASN A 240 -10.47 -12.16 2.80
C ASN A 240 -9.74 -12.54 1.51
N ASP A 241 -8.45 -12.84 1.59
CA ASP A 241 -7.68 -13.37 0.48
C ASP A 241 -8.42 -14.57 -0.11
N ASP A 242 -8.65 -14.58 -1.40
CA ASP A 242 -9.40 -15.64 -2.10
C ASP A 242 -8.59 -16.92 -2.30
N GLY A 243 -7.32 -16.93 -1.85
CA GLY A 243 -6.46 -18.09 -2.04
C GLY A 243 -6.38 -18.52 -3.50
N TYR A 244 -6.35 -17.57 -4.43
CA TYR A 244 -6.13 -17.81 -5.85
C TYR A 244 -4.79 -18.52 -6.06
N SER A 245 -4.88 -19.76 -5.83
CA SER A 245 -3.76 -20.43 -5.39
C SER A 245 -3.52 -21.56 -6.28
N GLY A 246 -3.48 -22.06 -6.88
CA GLY A 246 -2.90 -23.22 -7.56
C GLY A 246 -1.40 -23.06 -7.78
N HIS A 247 -0.86 -21.85 -7.58
CA HIS A 247 0.49 -21.51 -7.98
C HIS A 247 1.39 -20.99 -6.87
N PHE A 248 0.84 -20.62 -5.73
CA PHE A 248 1.62 -20.10 -4.61
C PHE A 248 1.50 -21.02 -3.39
N LEU A 249 2.63 -21.40 -2.86
CA LEU A 249 2.71 -22.10 -1.58
C LEU A 249 2.17 -21.15 -0.52
N ASP A 250 1.09 -21.40 0.13
CA ASP A 250 0.46 -20.54 1.16
C ASP A 250 -0.32 -19.29 0.74
N ASN A 251 -0.77 -19.18 -0.51
CA ASN A 251 -2.07 -18.59 -0.75
C ASN A 251 -2.28 -17.09 -0.64
N SER A 252 -1.33 -16.21 -0.86
CA SER A 252 -1.67 -14.82 -1.09
C SER A 252 -1.70 -14.53 -2.59
N SER A 253 -2.88 -14.28 -3.13
CA SER A 253 -3.03 -13.77 -4.49
C SER A 253 -2.69 -12.27 -4.56
N GLY A 254 -2.51 -11.63 -3.40
CA GLY A 254 -2.45 -10.19 -3.27
C GLY A 254 -3.83 -9.51 -3.35
N ASN A 255 -4.90 -10.24 -3.63
CA ASN A 255 -6.27 -9.72 -3.54
C ASN A 255 -6.72 -9.74 -2.08
N PHE A 256 -7.31 -8.65 -1.64
CA PHE A 256 -7.87 -8.54 -0.31
C PHE A 256 -9.03 -7.55 -0.27
N TYR A 257 -9.88 -7.66 0.73
CA TYR A 257 -10.79 -6.58 1.09
C TYR A 257 -11.02 -6.55 2.60
N PHE A 258 -11.32 -5.38 3.11
CA PHE A 258 -11.73 -5.17 4.49
C PHE A 258 -12.66 -3.98 4.59
N SER A 259 -13.40 -3.92 5.69
CA SER A 259 -14.19 -2.75 6.03
C SER A 259 -13.58 -1.99 7.20
N SER A 260 -13.77 -0.68 7.21
CA SER A 260 -13.41 0.19 8.32
C SER A 260 -14.49 1.25 8.45
N GLY A 261 -15.38 1.08 9.43
CA GLY A 261 -16.58 1.90 9.52
C GLY A 261 -17.45 1.81 8.27
N GLU A 262 -17.69 2.96 7.65
CA GLU A 262 -18.49 3.07 6.42
C GLU A 262 -17.67 2.88 5.13
N LEU A 263 -16.38 2.58 5.24
CA LEU A 263 -15.46 2.38 4.13
C LEU A 263 -15.26 0.89 3.82
N LEU A 264 -15.38 0.53 2.55
CA LEU A 264 -14.89 -0.72 1.97
C LEU A 264 -13.62 -0.44 1.18
N VAL A 265 -12.53 -1.11 1.52
CA VAL A 265 -11.29 -1.13 0.74
C VAL A 265 -11.16 -2.46 0.03
N VAL A 266 -10.94 -2.44 -1.27
CA VAL A 266 -10.69 -3.63 -2.08
C VAL A 266 -9.35 -3.46 -2.78
N GLY A 267 -8.43 -4.38 -2.54
CA GLY A 267 -7.17 -4.47 -3.25
C GLY A 267 -7.21 -5.63 -4.24
N ILE A 268 -6.83 -5.37 -5.47
CA ILE A 268 -6.68 -6.41 -6.50
C ILE A 268 -5.25 -6.41 -7.04
N THR A 269 -4.75 -7.58 -7.32
CA THR A 269 -3.50 -7.78 -8.04
C THR A 269 -3.83 -8.05 -9.50
N ALA A 270 -3.79 -6.98 -10.29
CA ALA A 270 -3.86 -7.11 -11.73
C ALA A 270 -2.43 -6.99 -12.24
N PRO A 271 -1.90 -8.04 -12.89
CA PRO A 271 -0.50 -8.06 -13.27
C PRO A 271 -0.19 -7.04 -14.35
N CYS A 272 0.99 -6.52 -14.27
CA CYS A 272 1.65 -5.97 -15.43
C CYS A 272 1.86 -7.10 -16.43
N ASP A 273 1.19 -6.99 -17.53
CA ASP A 273 1.28 -7.94 -18.61
C ASP A 273 2.54 -7.70 -19.44
N ILE A 274 3.69 -7.96 -18.85
CA ILE A 274 4.92 -8.07 -19.64
C ILE A 274 4.93 -9.39 -20.42
N ALA A 275 4.10 -10.36 -20.01
CA ALA A 275 3.94 -11.62 -20.71
C ALA A 275 2.45 -11.89 -21.00
N PRO A 276 1.98 -11.68 -22.23
CA PRO A 276 0.57 -11.87 -22.61
C PRO A 276 0.03 -13.29 -22.42
N ASN A 277 0.85 -14.24 -22.06
CA ASN A 277 0.48 -15.64 -21.83
C ASN A 277 0.65 -16.07 -20.37
N ASN A 278 0.78 -15.14 -19.43
CA ASN A 278 0.99 -15.50 -18.04
C ASN A 278 -0.37 -15.84 -17.38
N GLU A 279 -0.70 -17.13 -17.38
CA GLU A 279 -1.90 -17.68 -16.71
C GLU A 279 -1.89 -17.49 -15.18
N ARG A 280 -0.83 -16.92 -14.63
CA ARG A 280 -0.60 -16.76 -13.18
C ARG A 280 -1.06 -15.42 -12.62
N SER A 281 -1.41 -14.53 -13.49
CA SER A 281 -2.03 -13.31 -13.09
C SER A 281 -3.49 -13.55 -12.76
N CYS A 282 -4.00 -12.90 -11.74
CA CYS A 282 -5.44 -12.87 -11.51
C CYS A 282 -6.11 -12.37 -12.79
N SER A 283 -6.74 -13.26 -13.53
CA SER A 283 -7.43 -12.86 -14.75
C SER A 283 -8.47 -11.79 -14.43
N PHE A 284 -8.82 -10.98 -15.38
CA PHE A 284 -9.89 -9.98 -15.21
C PHE A 284 -11.15 -10.58 -14.59
N GLU A 285 -11.54 -11.80 -15.01
CA GLU A 285 -12.72 -12.47 -14.48
C GLU A 285 -12.59 -12.87 -13.01
N VAL A 286 -11.40 -13.25 -12.57
CA VAL A 286 -11.12 -13.54 -11.15
C VAL A 286 -11.21 -12.27 -10.32
N ASN A 287 -10.56 -11.22 -10.76
CA ASN A 287 -10.63 -9.92 -10.08
C ASN A 287 -12.05 -9.35 -10.04
N ARG A 288 -12.80 -9.49 -11.14
CA ARG A 288 -14.20 -9.10 -11.19
C ARG A 288 -15.04 -9.87 -10.17
N ALA A 289 -14.93 -11.20 -10.14
CA ALA A 289 -15.68 -12.03 -9.21
C ALA A 289 -15.30 -11.71 -7.74
N PHE A 290 -14.03 -11.40 -7.49
CA PHE A 290 -13.56 -10.99 -6.17
C PHE A 290 -14.16 -9.65 -5.73
N ILE A 291 -14.14 -8.65 -6.60
CA ILE A 291 -14.78 -7.34 -6.35
C ILE A 291 -16.27 -7.50 -6.11
N GLU A 292 -16.97 -8.29 -6.94
CA GLU A 292 -18.39 -8.58 -6.78
C GLU A 292 -18.70 -9.16 -5.41
N LYS A 293 -17.91 -10.15 -4.97
CA LYS A 293 -18.02 -10.75 -3.64
C LYS A 293 -17.80 -9.70 -2.52
N ALA A 294 -16.76 -8.88 -2.63
CA ALA A 294 -16.43 -7.85 -1.65
C ALA A 294 -17.58 -6.83 -1.50
N VAL A 295 -18.09 -6.33 -2.62
CA VAL A 295 -19.20 -5.36 -2.64
C VAL A 295 -20.50 -5.98 -2.13
N ALA A 296 -20.80 -7.23 -2.53
CA ALA A 296 -22.01 -7.93 -2.08
C ALA A 296 -22.01 -8.21 -0.56
N SER A 297 -20.84 -8.44 0.03
CA SER A 297 -20.70 -8.64 1.48
C SER A 297 -20.74 -7.34 2.29
N HIS A 298 -20.63 -6.18 1.64
CA HIS A 298 -20.65 -4.85 2.29
C HIS A 298 -21.63 -3.91 1.57
N PRO A 299 -22.93 -4.24 1.50
CA PRO A 299 -23.93 -3.45 0.76
C PRO A 299 -24.11 -2.04 1.35
N ASP A 300 -23.88 -1.89 2.65
CA ASP A 300 -24.08 -0.64 3.39
C ASP A 300 -22.85 0.27 3.39
N ALA A 301 -21.75 -0.15 2.74
CA ALA A 301 -20.57 0.68 2.64
C ALA A 301 -20.88 1.97 1.86
N LYS A 302 -20.74 3.11 2.50
CA LYS A 302 -20.96 4.43 1.89
C LYS A 302 -19.82 4.84 0.99
N TRP A 303 -18.61 4.43 1.35
CA TRP A 303 -17.39 4.73 0.63
C TRP A 303 -16.74 3.45 0.12
N ARG A 304 -16.24 3.48 -1.10
CA ARG A 304 -15.56 2.34 -1.72
C ARG A 304 -14.27 2.80 -2.40
N ILE A 305 -13.17 2.20 -2.00
CA ILE A 305 -11.85 2.44 -2.58
C ILE A 305 -11.36 1.16 -3.24
N LEU A 306 -10.90 1.28 -4.48
CA LEU A 306 -10.23 0.20 -5.21
C LEU A 306 -8.73 0.50 -5.29
N LEU A 307 -7.91 -0.50 -5.00
CA LEU A 307 -6.46 -0.44 -5.11
C LEU A 307 -5.99 -1.43 -6.19
N ASN A 308 -5.09 -1.00 -7.04
CA ASN A 308 -4.33 -1.83 -7.95
C ASN A 308 -2.98 -1.18 -8.22
N HIS A 309 -1.98 -1.95 -8.59
CA HIS A 309 -0.68 -1.38 -8.91
C HIS A 309 -0.71 -0.61 -10.23
N VAL A 310 -1.15 -1.25 -11.30
CA VAL A 310 -1.15 -0.66 -12.65
C VAL A 310 -2.31 0.32 -12.82
N PRO A 311 -2.05 1.55 -13.29
CA PRO A 311 -3.09 2.54 -13.48
C PRO A 311 -3.95 2.27 -14.73
N VAL A 312 -5.21 2.65 -14.65
CA VAL A 312 -6.16 2.63 -15.78
C VAL A 312 -5.87 3.79 -16.74
N TYR A 313 -5.43 4.92 -16.22
CA TYR A 313 -5.08 6.12 -16.98
C TYR A 313 -3.63 6.50 -16.71
N SER A 314 -2.83 6.52 -17.77
CA SER A 314 -1.43 6.91 -17.69
C SER A 314 -1.23 8.32 -18.24
N TYR A 315 -0.43 9.05 -17.53
CA TYR A 315 0.14 10.31 -17.98
C TYR A 315 1.57 10.10 -18.56
N VAL A 316 2.20 8.98 -18.25
CA VAL A 316 3.53 8.63 -18.73
C VAL A 316 3.41 7.78 -20.00
N SER A 317 4.01 8.24 -21.09
CA SER A 317 3.88 7.61 -22.40
C SER A 317 4.41 6.18 -22.50
N TYR A 318 5.45 5.88 -21.76
CA TYR A 318 6.10 4.55 -21.77
C TYR A 318 5.11 3.43 -21.44
N TYR A 319 4.11 3.73 -20.63
CA TYR A 319 3.07 2.78 -20.19
C TYR A 319 1.74 2.94 -20.93
N GLY A 320 1.70 3.74 -22.00
CA GLY A 320 0.44 4.05 -22.69
C GLY A 320 -0.32 2.83 -23.17
N GLU A 321 0.35 1.91 -23.87
CA GLU A 321 -0.28 0.68 -24.40
C GLU A 321 -0.70 -0.29 -23.30
N GLU A 322 0.05 -0.37 -22.22
CA GLU A 322 -0.29 -1.20 -21.06
C GLU A 322 -1.55 -0.67 -20.37
N CYS A 323 -1.61 0.62 -20.10
CA CYS A 323 -2.76 1.26 -19.50
C CYS A 323 -4.01 1.18 -20.40
N GLU A 324 -3.87 1.22 -21.71
CA GLU A 324 -5.00 1.06 -22.63
C GLU A 324 -5.67 -0.29 -22.48
N ARG A 325 -4.89 -1.37 -22.40
CA ARG A 325 -5.43 -2.71 -22.15
C ARG A 325 -6.16 -2.83 -20.82
N PHE A 326 -5.59 -2.20 -19.78
CA PHE A 326 -6.23 -2.11 -18.46
C PHE A 326 -7.51 -1.29 -18.50
N ARG A 327 -7.50 -0.19 -19.22
CA ARG A 327 -8.64 0.73 -19.32
C ARG A 327 -9.90 0.05 -19.83
N ASP A 328 -9.78 -0.72 -20.91
CA ASP A 328 -10.92 -1.40 -21.52
C ASP A 328 -11.63 -2.33 -20.54
N ASN A 329 -10.90 -2.94 -19.64
CA ASN A 329 -11.42 -3.89 -18.65
C ASN A 329 -11.83 -3.21 -17.34
N TYR A 330 -10.96 -2.42 -16.74
CA TYR A 330 -11.08 -2.01 -15.33
C TYR A 330 -11.75 -0.64 -15.12
N SER A 331 -11.80 0.25 -16.12
CA SER A 331 -12.50 1.53 -15.98
C SER A 331 -14.00 1.33 -15.76
N GLY A 332 -14.62 0.48 -16.58
CA GLY A 332 -16.03 0.15 -16.44
C GLY A 332 -16.35 -0.69 -15.21
N LEU A 333 -15.39 -1.50 -14.76
CA LEU A 333 -15.53 -2.33 -13.56
C LEU A 333 -15.66 -1.46 -12.31
N ALA A 334 -14.75 -0.51 -12.12
CA ALA A 334 -14.77 0.38 -10.96
C ALA A 334 -16.07 1.20 -10.90
N ASP A 335 -16.52 1.76 -12.01
CA ASP A 335 -17.79 2.49 -12.11
C ASP A 335 -18.99 1.56 -11.86
N GLY A 336 -19.02 0.38 -12.49
CA GLY A 336 -20.12 -0.58 -12.37
C GLY A 336 -20.37 -1.08 -10.95
N PHE A 337 -19.35 -1.15 -10.12
CA PHE A 337 -19.44 -1.51 -8.70
C PHE A 337 -19.49 -0.31 -7.75
N GLY A 338 -19.57 0.91 -8.27
CA GLY A 338 -19.78 2.13 -7.51
C GLY A 338 -18.61 2.49 -6.58
N PHE A 339 -17.39 2.33 -7.05
CA PHE A 339 -16.21 2.85 -6.36
C PHE A 339 -16.15 4.37 -6.49
N ASP A 340 -15.65 5.02 -5.45
CA ASP A 340 -15.47 6.48 -5.41
C ASP A 340 -14.10 6.86 -5.97
N VAL A 341 -13.06 6.12 -5.56
CA VAL A 341 -11.69 6.36 -5.98
C VAL A 341 -11.01 5.04 -6.31
N PHE A 342 -10.24 5.06 -7.37
CA PHE A 342 -9.36 3.98 -7.79
C PHE A 342 -7.91 4.45 -7.69
N PHE A 343 -7.18 3.99 -6.68
CA PHE A 343 -5.78 4.31 -6.49
C PHE A 343 -4.87 3.33 -7.20
N SER A 344 -3.80 3.85 -7.78
CA SER A 344 -2.76 3.08 -8.47
C SER A 344 -1.38 3.70 -8.30
N GLY A 345 -0.33 2.95 -8.64
CA GLY A 345 1.08 3.35 -8.62
C GLY A 345 1.75 3.18 -9.98
N HIS A 346 2.89 2.44 -10.01
CA HIS A 346 3.60 2.00 -11.22
C HIS A 346 4.30 3.10 -12.02
N GLN A 347 3.72 4.28 -12.11
CA GLN A 347 4.25 5.38 -12.92
C GLN A 347 5.24 6.27 -12.19
N HIS A 348 5.35 6.11 -10.88
CA HIS A 348 6.18 6.95 -10.01
C HIS A 348 5.84 8.45 -10.09
N ALA A 349 4.66 8.78 -10.61
CA ALA A 349 4.24 10.15 -10.87
C ALA A 349 2.83 10.39 -10.37
N PHE A 350 2.59 11.58 -9.82
CA PHE A 350 1.26 12.00 -9.43
C PHE A 350 0.40 12.31 -10.65
N SER A 351 -0.81 11.76 -10.70
CA SER A 351 -1.86 12.21 -11.60
C SER A 351 -3.24 11.82 -11.07
N ARG A 352 -4.26 12.58 -11.40
CA ARG A 352 -5.64 12.19 -11.17
C ARG A 352 -6.55 12.63 -12.32
N THR A 353 -7.62 11.89 -12.54
CA THR A 353 -8.63 12.22 -13.53
C THR A 353 -9.73 13.10 -12.94
N HIS A 354 -10.56 13.69 -13.78
CA HIS A 354 -11.93 14.07 -13.39
C HIS A 354 -12.71 12.81 -12.97
N ALA A 355 -13.92 12.99 -12.43
CA ALA A 355 -14.80 11.85 -12.23
C ALA A 355 -15.09 11.18 -13.58
N MET A 356 -14.88 9.87 -13.69
CA MET A 356 -14.95 9.08 -14.91
C MET A 356 -16.10 8.08 -14.82
N LYS A 357 -16.84 7.96 -15.91
CA LYS A 357 -17.82 6.88 -16.13
C LYS A 357 -17.37 6.03 -17.29
N GLY A 358 -16.83 4.84 -16.97
CA GLY A 358 -16.04 4.12 -17.96
C GLY A 358 -14.92 5.02 -18.48
N SER A 359 -14.78 5.15 -19.79
CA SER A 359 -13.77 6.00 -20.45
C SER A 359 -14.19 7.46 -20.66
N THR A 360 -15.30 7.91 -20.09
CA THR A 360 -15.82 9.25 -20.30
C THR A 360 -15.71 10.10 -19.03
N ALA A 361 -15.14 11.29 -19.14
CA ALA A 361 -15.14 12.28 -18.06
C ALA A 361 -16.55 12.86 -17.86
N VAL A 362 -17.06 12.83 -16.61
CA VAL A 362 -18.45 13.23 -16.30
C VAL A 362 -18.49 14.34 -15.26
N GLY A 363 -17.60 14.73 -14.53
CA GLY A 363 -17.63 15.81 -13.54
C GLY A 363 -18.43 15.45 -12.26
N ALA A 364 -18.89 16.49 -11.59
CA ALA A 364 -19.64 16.42 -10.33
C ALA A 364 -20.87 17.36 -10.39
N GLU A 365 -21.81 17.20 -9.45
CA GLU A 365 -22.95 18.12 -9.33
C GLU A 365 -22.45 19.57 -9.09
N LYS A 366 -21.42 19.70 -8.30
CA LYS A 366 -20.72 20.99 -8.06
C LYS A 366 -19.23 20.76 -7.91
N THR A 367 -18.44 21.63 -8.53
CA THR A 367 -16.98 21.71 -8.35
C THR A 367 -16.63 23.11 -7.85
N VAL A 368 -15.81 23.16 -6.79
CA VAL A 368 -15.28 24.39 -6.23
C VAL A 368 -13.77 24.26 -6.13
N CYS A 369 -13.05 25.26 -6.64
CA CYS A 369 -11.61 25.37 -6.48
C CYS A 369 -11.30 26.64 -5.68
N GLU A 370 -10.58 26.51 -4.59
CA GLU A 370 -10.22 27.61 -3.70
C GLU A 370 -8.80 27.42 -3.16
N LEU A 371 -8.27 28.43 -2.53
CA LEU A 371 -7.02 28.34 -1.81
C LEU A 371 -7.32 28.17 -0.31
N ASP A 372 -6.61 27.28 0.35
CA ASP A 372 -6.65 27.15 1.81
C ASP A 372 -5.97 28.36 2.50
N GLU A 373 -5.97 28.38 3.81
CA GLU A 373 -5.34 29.42 4.62
C GLU A 373 -3.82 29.56 4.38
N ASN A 374 -3.18 28.48 3.91
CA ASN A 374 -1.77 28.42 3.56
C ASN A 374 -1.53 28.76 2.07
N GLY A 375 -2.61 28.98 1.31
CA GLY A 375 -2.59 29.31 -0.12
C GLY A 375 -2.34 28.10 -1.00
N TYR A 376 -2.60 26.87 -0.55
CA TYR A 376 -2.62 25.68 -1.40
C TYR A 376 -3.99 25.51 -2.04
N LYS A 377 -3.98 25.00 -3.27
CA LYS A 377 -5.21 24.72 -4.01
C LYS A 377 -5.95 23.53 -3.40
N VAL A 378 -7.24 23.73 -3.17
CA VAL A 378 -8.18 22.72 -2.73
C VAL A 378 -9.31 22.62 -3.75
N GLU A 379 -9.53 21.43 -4.29
CA GLU A 379 -10.66 21.16 -5.15
C GLU A 379 -11.71 20.35 -4.36
N THR A 380 -12.93 20.83 -4.36
CA THR A 380 -14.07 20.16 -3.74
C THR A 380 -15.06 19.70 -4.81
N LEU A 381 -15.32 18.41 -4.85
CA LEU A 381 -16.34 17.79 -5.70
C LEU A 381 -17.52 17.36 -4.83
N THR A 382 -18.70 17.93 -5.12
CA THR A 382 -19.94 17.49 -4.48
C THR A 382 -20.66 16.53 -5.41
N LYS A 383 -20.92 15.32 -4.92
CA LYS A 383 -21.55 14.22 -5.66
C LYS A 383 -20.92 14.01 -7.04
N PRO A 384 -19.67 13.57 -7.11
CA PRO A 384 -19.07 13.20 -8.39
C PRO A 384 -19.91 12.11 -9.05
N MET A 385 -20.06 12.19 -10.37
CA MET A 385 -20.95 11.30 -11.14
C MET A 385 -20.22 10.04 -11.64
N GLY A 386 -19.01 9.78 -11.17
CA GLY A 386 -18.19 8.64 -11.56
C GLY A 386 -16.98 8.47 -10.65
N VAL A 387 -16.09 7.58 -11.03
CA VAL A 387 -14.87 7.20 -10.27
C VAL A 387 -13.73 8.18 -10.55
N ILE A 388 -13.00 8.56 -9.53
CA ILE A 388 -11.76 9.31 -9.69
C ILE A 388 -10.59 8.33 -9.69
N HIS A 389 -9.85 8.30 -10.80
CA HIS A 389 -8.62 7.50 -10.90
C HIS A 389 -7.46 8.36 -10.43
N TYR A 390 -6.76 7.85 -9.42
CA TYR A 390 -5.74 8.58 -8.70
C TYR A 390 -4.44 7.78 -8.71
N ASN A 391 -3.47 8.25 -9.46
CA ASN A 391 -2.15 7.65 -9.48
C ASN A 391 -1.27 8.32 -8.44
N ILE A 392 -0.86 7.56 -7.43
CA ILE A 392 0.00 8.08 -6.38
C ILE A 392 1.46 8.10 -6.83
N PRO A 393 2.24 9.11 -6.42
CA PRO A 393 3.65 9.17 -6.76
C PRO A 393 4.45 8.17 -5.92
N SER A 394 5.69 7.93 -6.34
CA SER A 394 6.62 7.07 -5.61
C SER A 394 6.87 7.60 -4.19
N ALA A 395 6.83 6.70 -3.23
CA ALA A 395 7.28 6.94 -1.87
C ALA A 395 8.82 7.01 -1.75
N HIS A 396 9.49 6.90 -2.87
CA HIS A 396 10.95 6.97 -2.98
C HIS A 396 11.38 8.00 -4.04
N ASP A 397 12.65 8.42 -3.94
CA ASP A 397 13.37 9.39 -4.78
C ASP A 397 13.73 8.84 -6.18
N HIS A 398 12.87 8.04 -6.75
CA HIS A 398 13.16 7.32 -7.98
C HIS A 398 12.90 8.15 -9.23
N ALA A 399 13.95 8.80 -9.74
CA ALA A 399 13.89 9.73 -10.87
C ALA A 399 13.78 9.07 -12.26
N PHE A 400 13.60 7.75 -12.38
CA PHE A 400 13.74 7.07 -13.67
C PHE A 400 12.66 7.41 -14.70
N TYR A 401 11.47 7.82 -14.29
CA TYR A 401 10.33 8.05 -15.17
C TYR A 401 9.83 9.50 -15.17
N SER A 402 10.67 10.43 -14.80
CA SER A 402 10.33 11.79 -14.41
C SER A 402 10.11 12.77 -15.56
N ARG A 403 9.93 12.34 -16.79
CA ARG A 403 9.66 13.28 -17.88
C ARG A 403 8.22 13.11 -18.39
N PRO A 404 7.39 14.15 -18.25
CA PRO A 404 6.15 14.20 -18.98
C PRO A 404 6.46 14.09 -20.49
N TYR A 405 5.58 13.43 -21.19
CA TYR A 405 5.68 13.34 -22.65
C TYR A 405 5.52 14.74 -23.24
N PRO A 406 6.51 15.25 -23.98
CA PRO A 406 6.43 16.63 -24.49
C PRO A 406 5.24 16.88 -25.44
N ASP A 407 4.76 15.83 -26.09
CA ASP A 407 3.75 15.92 -27.16
C ASP A 407 2.39 15.29 -26.83
N ALA A 408 2.26 14.63 -25.67
CA ALA A 408 1.01 13.93 -25.28
C ALA A 408 0.07 14.70 -24.34
N PRO A 409 0.51 15.73 -23.58
CA PRO A 409 -0.30 16.37 -22.55
C PRO A 409 -1.70 16.77 -23.03
N GLU A 410 -1.80 17.46 -24.15
CA GLU A 410 -3.09 17.99 -24.62
C GLU A 410 -4.08 16.89 -25.01
N LYS A 411 -3.64 15.79 -25.59
CA LYS A 411 -4.55 14.71 -25.99
C LYS A 411 -5.02 13.86 -24.81
N LEU A 412 -4.12 13.53 -23.89
CA LEU A 412 -4.46 12.74 -22.71
C LEU A 412 -5.18 13.60 -21.65
N PHE A 413 -4.70 14.80 -21.39
CA PHE A 413 -5.32 15.72 -20.44
C PHE A 413 -6.70 16.20 -20.90
N GLY A 414 -6.84 16.57 -22.17
CA GLY A 414 -8.12 17.02 -22.72
C GLY A 414 -9.16 15.92 -22.84
N ALA A 415 -8.79 14.70 -23.25
CA ALA A 415 -9.74 13.61 -23.46
C ALA A 415 -10.21 12.97 -22.16
N TYR A 416 -9.35 12.86 -21.15
CA TYR A 416 -9.64 12.15 -19.90
C TYR A 416 -9.69 13.09 -18.69
N GLY A 417 -9.46 14.38 -18.87
CA GLY A 417 -9.49 15.36 -17.79
C GLY A 417 -8.45 15.13 -16.70
N ILE A 418 -7.31 14.56 -17.06
CA ILE A 418 -6.20 14.41 -16.12
C ILE A 418 -5.76 15.80 -15.68
N THR A 419 -5.84 16.09 -14.39
CA THR A 419 -5.51 17.40 -13.88
C THR A 419 -4.01 17.56 -13.70
N TYR A 420 -3.42 18.41 -14.51
CA TYR A 420 -2.06 18.94 -14.33
C TYR A 420 -2.03 20.08 -13.29
N ASP A 421 -3.16 20.39 -12.74
CA ASP A 421 -3.41 21.58 -11.91
C ASP A 421 -2.63 21.62 -10.60
N ALA A 422 -2.33 20.47 -9.99
CA ALA A 422 -1.48 20.44 -8.81
C ALA A 422 -0.07 21.01 -9.09
N PHE A 423 0.47 20.74 -10.27
CA PHE A 423 1.74 21.28 -10.72
C PHE A 423 1.66 22.81 -10.99
N GLU A 424 0.63 23.25 -11.69
CA GLU A 424 0.41 24.68 -11.93
C GLU A 424 0.17 25.45 -10.63
N GLY A 425 -0.57 24.88 -9.68
CA GLY A 425 -0.75 25.45 -8.34
C GLY A 425 0.58 25.62 -7.59
N MET A 426 1.50 24.66 -7.70
CA MET A 426 2.83 24.78 -7.12
C MET A 426 3.68 25.84 -7.83
N LYS A 427 3.60 25.97 -9.15
CA LYS A 427 4.31 27.04 -9.89
C LYS A 427 3.90 28.43 -9.42
N VAL A 428 2.62 28.62 -9.14
CA VAL A 428 2.11 29.92 -8.66
C VAL A 428 2.67 30.28 -7.27
N LYS A 429 2.77 29.31 -6.37
CA LYS A 429 3.19 29.58 -4.98
C LYS A 429 4.71 29.54 -4.76
N TYR A 430 5.40 28.72 -5.53
CA TYR A 430 6.85 28.51 -5.41
C TYR A 430 7.53 28.62 -6.77
N PRO A 431 7.53 29.84 -7.39
CA PRO A 431 8.06 30.02 -8.74
C PRO A 431 9.53 29.60 -8.86
N ASP A 432 10.35 29.91 -7.86
CA ASP A 432 11.79 29.54 -7.83
C ASP A 432 12.01 28.04 -7.64
N GLU A 433 11.05 27.36 -7.05
CA GLU A 433 11.06 25.90 -6.90
C GLU A 433 10.41 25.21 -8.12
N ALA A 434 9.44 25.83 -8.76
CA ALA A 434 8.79 25.29 -9.95
C ALA A 434 9.76 25.13 -11.12
N GLU A 435 10.72 26.04 -11.29
CA GLU A 435 11.82 25.86 -12.27
C GLU A 435 12.71 24.65 -11.93
N LYS A 436 12.87 24.34 -10.64
CA LYS A 436 13.54 23.12 -10.17
C LYS A 436 12.64 21.90 -10.30
N PHE A 437 11.33 22.08 -10.32
CA PHE A 437 10.32 21.02 -10.39
C PHE A 437 10.01 20.57 -11.83
N ASP A 438 10.41 21.28 -12.84
CA ASP A 438 10.29 20.83 -14.24
C ASP A 438 11.22 19.64 -14.49
N GLY A 439 10.85 18.50 -13.96
CA GLY A 439 11.60 17.25 -13.92
C GLY A 439 12.02 16.77 -12.51
N VAL A 440 11.67 17.50 -11.45
CA VAL A 440 12.04 17.17 -10.04
C VAL A 440 10.82 16.82 -9.18
N LEU A 441 9.60 17.16 -9.58
CA LEU A 441 8.37 16.77 -8.88
C LEU A 441 8.29 15.27 -8.60
N TYR A 442 8.92 14.51 -9.44
CA TYR A 442 8.93 13.06 -9.43
C TYR A 442 10.09 12.47 -8.61
N SER A 443 11.01 13.27 -8.16
CA SER A 443 12.18 12.83 -7.38
C SER A 443 12.03 13.01 -5.87
N SER A 444 10.98 13.66 -5.41
CA SER A 444 10.73 13.83 -3.98
C SER A 444 9.80 12.75 -3.47
N PRO A 445 10.17 12.01 -2.43
CA PRO A 445 9.31 11.01 -1.81
C PRO A 445 7.99 11.62 -1.37
N MET A 446 6.88 10.97 -1.72
CA MET A 446 5.54 11.44 -1.39
C MET A 446 4.71 10.32 -0.79
N TYR A 447 3.70 10.71 -0.04
CA TYR A 447 2.63 9.82 0.41
C TYR A 447 1.28 10.51 0.19
N THR A 448 0.22 9.72 0.12
CA THR A 448 -1.13 10.25 0.02
C THR A 448 -1.86 10.01 1.32
N TYR A 449 -2.24 11.08 2.00
CA TYR A 449 -3.01 11.04 3.24
C TYR A 449 -4.49 11.18 2.94
N ILE A 450 -5.31 10.35 3.58
CA ILE A 450 -6.75 10.35 3.42
C ILE A 450 -7.39 10.49 4.78
N SER A 451 -8.32 11.43 4.91
CA SER A 451 -9.19 11.53 6.07
C SER A 451 -10.65 11.52 5.66
N MET A 452 -11.48 10.85 6.48
CA MET A 452 -12.89 10.63 6.20
C MET A 452 -13.74 10.92 7.43
N GLY A 453 -14.89 11.50 7.22
CA GLY A 453 -15.89 11.78 8.25
C GLY A 453 -16.96 12.73 7.73
N ASP A 454 -18.13 12.74 8.37
CA ASP A 454 -19.22 13.69 8.09
C ASP A 454 -19.70 13.74 6.62
N GLY A 455 -19.63 12.61 5.91
CA GLY A 455 -20.00 12.53 4.49
C GLY A 455 -18.95 13.12 3.53
N GLU A 456 -17.72 13.29 4.00
CA GLU A 456 -16.61 13.87 3.28
C GLU A 456 -15.40 12.92 3.29
N MET A 457 -14.70 12.84 2.16
CA MET A 457 -13.38 12.22 2.01
C MET A 457 -12.41 13.28 1.51
N LYS A 458 -11.37 13.58 2.28
CA LYS A 458 -10.27 14.45 1.91
C LYS A 458 -9.05 13.63 1.56
N ILE A 459 -8.50 13.85 0.38
CA ILE A 459 -7.33 13.18 -0.16
C ILE A 459 -6.24 14.23 -0.39
N MET A 460 -5.09 14.04 0.22
CA MET A 460 -3.94 14.94 0.08
C MET A 460 -2.69 14.17 -0.32
N THR A 461 -2.09 14.52 -1.44
CA THR A 461 -0.75 14.06 -1.79
C THR A 461 0.28 15.03 -1.21
N VAL A 462 1.21 14.53 -0.41
CA VAL A 462 2.12 15.31 0.42
C VAL A 462 3.57 14.96 0.10
N ARG A 463 4.40 15.96 -0.11
CA ARG A 463 5.86 15.80 -0.14
C ARG A 463 6.40 15.59 1.26
N SER A 464 7.06 14.47 1.47
CA SER A 464 7.57 14.11 2.81
C SER A 464 8.72 15.00 3.29
N ASP A 465 9.54 15.52 2.38
CA ASP A 465 10.70 16.37 2.72
C ASP A 465 10.31 17.73 3.32
N LYS A 466 9.21 18.31 2.87
CA LYS A 466 8.73 19.63 3.31
C LYS A 466 7.37 19.61 4.00
N ASN A 467 6.70 18.46 4.01
CA ASN A 467 5.33 18.31 4.50
C ASN A 467 4.33 19.28 3.80
N ILE A 468 4.47 19.39 2.49
CA ILE A 468 3.72 20.31 1.64
C ILE A 468 2.71 19.52 0.81
N PRO A 469 1.41 19.86 0.82
CA PRO A 469 0.44 19.26 -0.06
C PRO A 469 0.72 19.67 -1.52
N VAL A 470 0.81 18.68 -2.40
CA VAL A 470 0.94 18.84 -3.85
C VAL A 470 -0.44 18.95 -4.50
N ASP A 471 -1.39 18.15 -3.99
CA ASP A 471 -2.78 18.15 -4.39
C ASP A 471 -3.67 17.94 -3.18
N THR A 472 -4.81 18.61 -3.15
CA THR A 472 -5.86 18.39 -2.16
C THR A 472 -7.20 18.29 -2.84
N LEU A 473 -7.83 17.13 -2.71
CA LEU A 473 -9.16 16.83 -3.23
C LEU A 473 -10.11 16.52 -2.07
N ILE A 474 -11.28 17.15 -2.08
CA ILE A 474 -12.37 16.84 -1.15
C ILE A 474 -13.55 16.30 -1.95
N ILE A 475 -14.04 15.13 -1.58
CA ILE A 475 -15.22 14.50 -2.15
C ILE A 475 -16.34 14.57 -1.12
N LYS A 476 -17.50 15.10 -1.51
CA LYS A 476 -18.73 15.18 -0.68
C LYS A 476 -19.85 14.38 -1.32
N LYS A 477 -20.49 13.53 -0.52
CA LYS A 477 -21.68 12.76 -0.91
C LYS A 477 -22.98 13.39 -0.50
#